data_a9d54e7214505ad23452ef7f5a94972c
#
_entry.id   a9d54e7214505ad23452ef7f5a94972c
#
_cell.length_a   1.000
_cell.length_b   1.000
_cell.length_c   1.000
_cell.angle_alpha   90.00
_cell.angle_beta   90.00
_cell.angle_gamma   90.00
#
_symmetry.space_group_name_H-M   'P 1'
#
loop_
_entity.id
_entity.type
_entity.pdbx_description
1 polymer ?
#
loop_
_entity_poly.entity_id
_entity_poly.type
_entity_poly.pdbx_seq_one_letter_code
_entity_poly.pdbx_strand_id
1 'polypeptide(L)'
;MSNQSSDDQRPTTHDASQPPQLIRGMGLGSATALNMLDMIGVGPFITMPLIVAAMGGPQAMLGWVLGAGFAICDGLVWAELGAAMPGSGGSYRYLKEIYGPKKLGRLISFLFIWQLSFSAPLSIASGCLGLAGYAAYFWPGLEHVYASRTSSIPLPLVGRLQWTWLVNTGTLLAVSMCLLAVLLLYRRITAIGRLSKILWVVVMGTIGWIIIAGLTHFNAKLAFDFPPGSFTLSRGFFNGLGAAMLIGTYDYWGYYNVCFLGDEVKDPARNIPRALLLSILLVAGLYIVMNLSILAVVPWHEMVAASKANSGLYVVSLFMERIYGDWAAKLVTALVMWTAFASVFSLMLGYSRVPYAAALDGNYFRAFAKVHPEGRFPYVSLVALGAVAATFCFLRLADVIAALVVIRILLQFLVQAIGVIVLRIRRPDMPRPFRMWFYPLPALIAAAGFSYILWFRPNAGKEVRYALVILVVGVAVYMVRAWRGREWPFATSA
;
A
#
# COMPACT_ATOMS: atom_id res chain seq x y z
N MET A 1 -35.32 -31.15 -40.39
CA MET A 1 -35.42 -31.91 -39.14
C MET A 1 -34.02 -32.29 -38.71
N SER A 2 -33.43 -31.56 -37.78
CA SER A 2 -32.30 -31.98 -36.97
C SER A 2 -32.26 -31.06 -35.74
N ASN A 3 -32.59 -31.63 -34.59
CA ASN A 3 -32.58 -31.03 -33.25
C ASN A 3 -31.16 -30.62 -32.90
N GLN A 4 -30.94 -29.35 -32.61
CA GLN A 4 -29.82 -28.89 -31.81
C GLN A 4 -30.24 -28.89 -30.33
N SER A 5 -29.69 -29.82 -29.57
CA SER A 5 -29.80 -29.92 -28.14
C SER A 5 -29.02 -28.77 -27.51
N SER A 6 -29.73 -27.94 -26.76
CA SER A 6 -29.18 -26.97 -25.83
C SER A 6 -28.36 -27.69 -24.74
N ASP A 7 -27.06 -27.47 -24.74
CA ASP A 7 -26.15 -27.95 -23.69
C ASP A 7 -26.42 -27.17 -22.41
N ASP A 8 -27.22 -27.78 -21.54
CA ASP A 8 -27.51 -27.35 -20.17
C ASP A 8 -26.28 -27.67 -19.31
N GLN A 9 -25.33 -26.70 -19.21
CA GLN A 9 -24.21 -26.80 -18.30
C GLN A 9 -24.70 -26.71 -16.86
N ARG A 10 -25.14 -27.84 -16.30
CA ARG A 10 -25.30 -28.01 -14.84
C ARG A 10 -23.97 -27.72 -14.16
N PRO A 11 -23.97 -27.00 -13.02
CA PRO A 11 -22.76 -26.79 -12.25
C PRO A 11 -22.22 -28.15 -11.79
N THR A 12 -20.99 -28.46 -12.18
CA THR A 12 -20.26 -29.67 -11.76
C THR A 12 -20.34 -29.79 -10.23
N THR A 13 -20.86 -30.91 -9.78
CA THR A 13 -20.89 -31.31 -8.36
C THR A 13 -19.48 -31.22 -7.81
N HIS A 14 -19.26 -30.31 -6.85
CA HIS A 14 -17.99 -30.19 -6.14
C HIS A 14 -17.73 -31.51 -5.40
N ASP A 15 -16.65 -32.17 -5.76
CA ASP A 15 -16.12 -33.31 -5.02
C ASP A 15 -15.83 -32.86 -3.57
N ALA A 16 -16.60 -33.37 -2.62
CA ALA A 16 -16.53 -33.01 -1.22
C ALA A 16 -15.18 -33.44 -0.55
N SER A 17 -14.36 -34.16 -1.27
CA SER A 17 -13.04 -34.64 -0.81
C SER A 17 -11.92 -33.63 -0.99
N GLN A 18 -12.09 -32.57 -1.82
CA GLN A 18 -11.08 -31.54 -2.01
C GLN A 18 -11.20 -30.41 -0.98
N PRO A 19 -10.05 -29.96 -0.40
CA PRO A 19 -10.09 -28.83 0.53
C PRO A 19 -10.67 -27.58 -0.16
N PRO A 20 -11.43 -26.74 0.56
CA PRO A 20 -12.07 -25.57 -0.02
C PRO A 20 -11.03 -24.60 -0.59
N GLN A 21 -11.16 -24.28 -1.89
CA GLN A 21 -10.29 -23.36 -2.62
C GLN A 21 -10.93 -21.97 -2.76
N LEU A 22 -10.09 -20.95 -3.00
CA LEU A 22 -10.54 -19.58 -3.32
C LEU A 22 -11.34 -19.58 -4.64
N ILE A 23 -12.29 -18.65 -4.76
CA ILE A 23 -13.17 -18.56 -5.93
C ILE A 23 -12.81 -17.31 -6.75
N ARG A 24 -12.67 -17.47 -8.08
CA ARG A 24 -12.48 -16.35 -9.00
C ARG A 24 -13.78 -15.57 -9.19
N GLY A 25 -13.93 -14.51 -8.38
CA GLY A 25 -15.15 -13.67 -8.36
C GLY A 25 -14.92 -12.22 -8.79
N MET A 26 -13.66 -11.75 -8.85
CA MET A 26 -13.31 -10.34 -9.06
C MET A 26 -12.98 -10.07 -10.55
N GLY A 27 -13.80 -9.25 -11.23
CA GLY A 27 -13.52 -8.78 -12.58
C GLY A 27 -12.66 -7.52 -12.62
N LEU A 28 -12.29 -7.06 -13.83
CA LEU A 28 -11.41 -5.89 -14.05
C LEU A 28 -11.86 -4.65 -13.26
N GLY A 29 -13.13 -4.25 -13.34
CA GLY A 29 -13.61 -3.03 -12.67
C GLY A 29 -13.51 -3.09 -11.14
N SER A 30 -13.76 -4.27 -10.52
CA SER A 30 -13.60 -4.43 -9.06
C SER A 30 -12.12 -4.46 -8.67
N ALA A 31 -11.26 -5.06 -9.49
CA ALA A 31 -9.82 -5.10 -9.29
C ALA A 31 -9.19 -3.70 -9.38
N THR A 32 -9.57 -2.92 -10.39
CA THR A 32 -9.15 -1.52 -10.54
C THR A 32 -9.63 -0.66 -9.37
N ALA A 33 -10.92 -0.78 -9.01
CA ALA A 33 -11.48 -0.05 -7.87
C ALA A 33 -10.73 -0.36 -6.57
N LEU A 34 -10.39 -1.64 -6.33
CA LEU A 34 -9.65 -2.06 -5.16
C LEU A 34 -8.24 -1.45 -5.10
N ASN A 35 -7.50 -1.47 -6.21
CA ASN A 35 -6.19 -0.81 -6.28
C ASN A 35 -6.31 0.71 -6.02
N MET A 36 -7.29 1.37 -6.64
CA MET A 36 -7.51 2.80 -6.43
C MET A 36 -7.87 3.12 -4.98
N LEU A 37 -8.68 2.28 -4.32
CA LEU A 37 -8.98 2.42 -2.89
C LEU A 37 -7.75 2.28 -2.00
N ASP A 38 -6.81 1.40 -2.38
CA ASP A 38 -5.57 1.23 -1.63
C ASP A 38 -4.63 2.44 -1.81
N MET A 39 -4.51 2.95 -3.03
CA MET A 39 -3.73 4.14 -3.36
C MET A 39 -4.32 5.40 -2.73
N ILE A 40 -5.65 5.58 -2.82
CA ILE A 40 -6.36 6.76 -2.34
C ILE A 40 -6.79 6.54 -0.89
N GLY A 41 -5.82 6.64 0.01
CA GLY A 41 -6.04 6.66 1.45
C GLY A 41 -6.14 8.09 1.99
N VAL A 42 -5.84 8.24 3.28
CA VAL A 42 -5.72 9.54 3.93
C VAL A 42 -4.45 10.30 3.49
N GLY A 43 -3.44 9.55 3.00
CA GLY A 43 -2.12 10.07 2.63
C GLY A 43 -2.19 11.36 1.80
N PRO A 44 -2.73 11.34 0.58
CA PRO A 44 -2.71 12.48 -0.33
C PRO A 44 -3.33 13.77 0.23
N PHE A 45 -4.25 13.65 1.18
CA PHE A 45 -4.89 14.79 1.85
C PHE A 45 -4.05 15.41 2.96
N ILE A 46 -3.08 14.63 3.52
CA ILE A 46 -2.18 15.09 4.60
C ILE A 46 -0.82 15.48 4.05
N THR A 47 -0.35 14.79 3.01
CA THR A 47 1.03 14.91 2.52
C THR A 47 1.27 16.15 1.69
N MET A 48 0.22 16.76 1.14
CA MET A 48 0.34 17.94 0.29
C MET A 48 1.13 19.09 0.96
N PRO A 49 0.81 19.54 2.20
CA PRO A 49 1.61 20.56 2.87
C PRO A 49 3.06 20.16 3.09
N LEU A 50 3.33 18.87 3.31
CA LEU A 50 4.70 18.35 3.50
C LEU A 50 5.51 18.42 2.20
N ILE A 51 4.90 18.06 1.07
CA ILE A 51 5.54 18.12 -0.26
C ILE A 51 5.80 19.58 -0.65
N VAL A 52 4.83 20.47 -0.42
CA VAL A 52 4.97 21.90 -0.67
C VAL A 52 6.07 22.50 0.22
N ALA A 53 6.14 22.12 1.49
CA ALA A 53 7.16 22.57 2.42
C ALA A 53 8.57 22.07 2.04
N ALA A 54 8.68 20.85 1.49
CA ALA A 54 9.95 20.27 1.06
C ALA A 54 10.61 21.05 -0.09
N MET A 55 9.79 21.61 -0.99
CA MET A 55 10.26 22.40 -2.15
C MET A 55 10.17 23.91 -1.93
N GLY A 56 9.40 24.36 -0.92
CA GLY A 56 9.21 25.78 -0.61
C GLY A 56 8.37 26.52 -1.64
N GLY A 57 7.40 25.87 -2.30
CA GLY A 57 6.48 26.51 -3.25
C GLY A 57 5.76 25.55 -4.21
N PRO A 58 4.97 26.08 -5.17
CA PRO A 58 4.21 25.29 -6.14
C PRO A 58 5.04 24.36 -7.03
N GLN A 59 6.34 24.62 -7.23
CA GLN A 59 7.25 23.71 -7.94
C GLN A 59 7.30 22.30 -7.31
N ALA A 60 6.78 22.15 -6.10
CA ALA A 60 6.55 20.86 -5.42
C ALA A 60 5.70 19.89 -6.24
N MET A 61 4.87 20.38 -7.17
CA MET A 61 4.13 19.55 -8.14
C MET A 61 5.02 18.64 -8.97
N LEU A 62 6.30 19.00 -9.17
CA LEU A 62 7.28 18.12 -9.80
C LEU A 62 7.45 16.80 -9.05
N GLY A 63 7.34 16.82 -7.72
CA GLY A 63 7.38 15.59 -6.90
C GLY A 63 6.27 14.61 -7.25
N TRP A 64 5.04 15.11 -7.46
CA TRP A 64 3.88 14.32 -7.86
C TRP A 64 4.02 13.78 -9.29
N VAL A 65 4.46 14.62 -10.24
CA VAL A 65 4.63 14.23 -11.65
C VAL A 65 5.72 13.17 -11.79
N LEU A 66 6.87 13.39 -11.18
CA LEU A 66 7.98 12.43 -11.22
C LEU A 66 7.65 11.15 -10.43
N GLY A 67 6.95 11.29 -9.30
CA GLY A 67 6.42 10.16 -8.53
C GLY A 67 5.45 9.30 -9.35
N ALA A 68 4.57 9.92 -10.16
CA ALA A 68 3.69 9.21 -11.10
C ALA A 68 4.47 8.44 -12.17
N GLY A 69 5.45 9.10 -12.81
CA GLY A 69 6.33 8.46 -13.79
C GLY A 69 7.08 7.26 -13.21
N PHE A 70 7.56 7.42 -11.99
CA PHE A 70 8.21 6.35 -11.24
C PHE A 70 7.25 5.20 -10.91
N ALA A 71 6.03 5.50 -10.43
CA ALA A 71 5.00 4.50 -10.17
C ALA A 71 4.57 3.74 -11.42
N ILE A 72 4.54 4.40 -12.60
CA ILE A 72 4.27 3.74 -13.88
C ILE A 72 5.39 2.75 -14.22
N CYS A 73 6.65 3.14 -14.05
CA CYS A 73 7.80 2.28 -14.33
C CYS A 73 7.79 1.02 -13.44
N ASP A 74 7.58 1.18 -12.14
CA ASP A 74 7.46 0.04 -11.24
C ASP A 74 6.17 -0.76 -11.49
N GLY A 75 5.08 -0.08 -11.81
CA GLY A 75 3.81 -0.71 -12.20
C GLY A 75 3.95 -1.64 -13.41
N LEU A 76 4.80 -1.32 -14.39
CA LEU A 76 5.11 -2.20 -15.51
C LEU A 76 5.86 -3.46 -15.08
N VAL A 77 6.74 -3.37 -14.08
CA VAL A 77 7.39 -4.55 -13.46
C VAL A 77 6.35 -5.47 -12.82
N TRP A 78 5.47 -4.90 -12.01
CA TRP A 78 4.39 -5.67 -11.35
C TRP A 78 3.40 -6.27 -12.36
N ALA A 79 3.07 -5.54 -13.41
CA ALA A 79 2.15 -5.99 -14.46
C ALA A 79 2.70 -7.22 -15.19
N GLU A 80 3.98 -7.24 -15.52
CA GLU A 80 4.61 -8.40 -16.16
C GLU A 80 4.66 -9.60 -15.22
N LEU A 81 5.11 -9.40 -13.99
CA LEU A 81 5.21 -10.49 -13.01
C LEU A 81 3.82 -11.05 -12.64
N GLY A 82 2.83 -10.18 -12.46
CA GLY A 82 1.46 -10.56 -12.15
C GLY A 82 0.77 -11.32 -13.29
N ALA A 83 1.05 -10.96 -14.54
CA ALA A 83 0.55 -11.68 -15.71
C ALA A 83 1.24 -13.03 -15.92
N ALA A 84 2.56 -13.08 -15.68
CA ALA A 84 3.36 -14.31 -15.88
C ALA A 84 3.16 -15.34 -14.76
N MET A 85 2.87 -14.88 -13.54
CA MET A 85 2.74 -15.73 -12.36
C MET A 85 1.45 -15.44 -11.59
N PRO A 86 0.28 -15.56 -12.22
CA PRO A 86 -0.99 -15.26 -11.57
C PRO A 86 -1.24 -16.22 -10.41
N GLY A 87 -1.61 -15.66 -9.25
CA GLY A 87 -1.88 -16.40 -8.02
C GLY A 87 -1.77 -15.50 -6.81
N SER A 88 -2.34 -15.92 -5.69
CA SER A 88 -2.30 -15.17 -4.45
C SER A 88 -0.88 -15.06 -3.87
N GLY A 89 -0.62 -13.96 -3.15
CA GLY A 89 0.64 -13.72 -2.47
C GLY A 89 1.58 -12.72 -3.13
N GLY A 90 1.36 -12.33 -4.41
CA GLY A 90 2.14 -11.29 -5.09
C GLY A 90 3.65 -11.45 -4.96
N SER A 91 4.35 -10.45 -4.37
CA SER A 91 5.81 -10.48 -4.18
C SER A 91 6.33 -11.74 -3.50
N TYR A 92 5.58 -12.32 -2.55
CA TYR A 92 5.95 -13.59 -1.93
C TYR A 92 6.21 -14.66 -3.01
N ARG A 93 5.25 -14.82 -3.92
CA ARG A 93 5.33 -15.80 -5.02
C ARG A 93 6.39 -15.41 -6.04
N TYR A 94 6.44 -14.14 -6.43
CA TYR A 94 7.38 -13.65 -7.44
C TYR A 94 8.83 -13.85 -6.99
N LEU A 95 9.19 -13.43 -5.79
CA LEU A 95 10.54 -13.58 -5.24
C LEU A 95 10.95 -15.04 -5.12
N LYS A 96 10.02 -15.92 -4.72
CA LYS A 96 10.26 -17.36 -4.66
C LYS A 96 10.63 -17.93 -6.02
N GLU A 97 9.85 -17.60 -7.05
CA GLU A 97 10.04 -18.15 -8.41
C GLU A 97 11.27 -17.56 -9.11
N ILE A 98 11.52 -16.25 -8.97
CA ILE A 98 12.65 -15.54 -9.59
C ILE A 98 13.99 -16.11 -9.10
N TYR A 99 14.14 -16.26 -7.79
CA TYR A 99 15.41 -16.64 -7.17
C TYR A 99 15.56 -18.15 -6.89
N GLY A 100 14.58 -18.94 -7.30
CA GLY A 100 14.56 -20.38 -7.21
C GLY A 100 13.81 -20.92 -5.99
N PRO A 101 12.70 -21.67 -6.23
CA PRO A 101 11.74 -22.05 -5.18
C PRO A 101 12.32 -23.02 -4.13
N LYS A 102 13.40 -23.73 -4.46
CA LYS A 102 14.07 -24.68 -3.57
C LYS A 102 15.40 -24.14 -2.99
N LYS A 103 15.81 -22.91 -3.34
CA LYS A 103 17.09 -22.31 -2.96
C LYS A 103 16.89 -20.93 -2.34
N LEU A 104 17.66 -19.96 -2.78
CA LEU A 104 17.65 -18.56 -2.31
C LEU A 104 16.25 -17.92 -2.36
N GLY A 105 15.42 -18.24 -3.36
CA GLY A 105 14.06 -17.75 -3.47
C GLY A 105 13.18 -18.12 -2.27
N ARG A 106 13.43 -19.29 -1.64
CA ARG A 106 12.72 -19.69 -0.43
C ARG A 106 13.08 -18.82 0.78
N LEU A 107 14.35 -18.46 0.93
CA LEU A 107 14.79 -17.51 1.96
C LEU A 107 14.23 -16.11 1.72
N ILE A 108 14.37 -15.57 0.49
CA ILE A 108 13.91 -14.20 0.18
C ILE A 108 12.38 -14.09 0.36
N SER A 109 11.62 -15.09 -0.08
CA SER A 109 10.16 -15.10 0.13
C SER A 109 9.80 -15.25 1.61
N PHE A 110 10.58 -15.99 2.40
CA PHE A 110 10.41 -16.03 3.84
C PHE A 110 10.68 -14.67 4.49
N LEU A 111 11.76 -13.98 4.11
CA LEU A 111 12.05 -12.65 4.62
C LEU A 111 10.97 -11.63 4.23
N PHE A 112 10.37 -11.80 3.05
CA PHE A 112 9.22 -10.99 2.66
C PHE A 112 8.01 -11.21 3.57
N ILE A 113 7.60 -12.46 3.83
CA ILE A 113 6.48 -12.72 4.75
C ILE A 113 6.82 -12.37 6.20
N TRP A 114 8.07 -12.55 6.62
CA TRP A 114 8.57 -12.14 7.93
C TRP A 114 8.34 -10.65 8.17
N GLN A 115 8.83 -9.78 7.29
CA GLN A 115 8.61 -8.34 7.43
C GLN A 115 7.13 -7.94 7.29
N LEU A 116 6.38 -8.63 6.39
CA LEU A 116 4.98 -8.34 6.17
C LEU A 116 4.12 -8.66 7.39
N SER A 117 4.49 -9.66 8.19
CA SER A 117 3.81 -10.00 9.44
C SER A 117 3.75 -8.85 10.44
N PHE A 118 4.67 -7.87 10.33
CA PHE A 118 4.70 -6.64 11.13
C PHE A 118 4.23 -5.44 10.31
N SER A 119 4.71 -5.27 9.09
CA SER A 119 4.45 -4.06 8.30
C SER A 119 2.99 -3.98 7.84
N ALA A 120 2.33 -5.09 7.55
CA ALA A 120 0.93 -5.07 7.11
C ALA A 120 -0.02 -4.62 8.25
N PRO A 121 0.03 -5.21 9.47
CA PRO A 121 -0.78 -4.72 10.58
C PRO A 121 -0.49 -3.27 10.95
N LEU A 122 0.78 -2.83 10.90
CA LEU A 122 1.16 -1.44 11.17
C LEU A 122 0.62 -0.48 10.12
N SER A 123 0.61 -0.86 8.84
CA SER A 123 0.02 -0.05 7.77
C SER A 123 -1.49 0.11 7.97
N ILE A 124 -2.19 -0.97 8.33
CA ILE A 124 -3.63 -0.95 8.65
C ILE A 124 -3.90 -0.07 9.87
N ALA A 125 -3.14 -0.24 10.95
CA ALA A 125 -3.26 0.59 12.16
C ALA A 125 -3.01 2.06 11.86
N SER A 126 -2.01 2.38 11.03
CA SER A 126 -1.71 3.76 10.59
C SER A 126 -2.90 4.38 9.84
N GLY A 127 -3.54 3.63 8.95
CA GLY A 127 -4.75 4.10 8.25
C GLY A 127 -5.92 4.35 9.21
N CYS A 128 -6.16 3.46 10.18
CA CYS A 128 -7.18 3.62 11.21
C CYS A 128 -6.89 4.83 12.12
N LEU A 129 -5.63 5.04 12.51
CA LEU A 129 -5.21 6.20 13.30
C LEU A 129 -5.31 7.50 12.52
N GLY A 130 -5.02 7.48 11.21
CA GLY A 130 -5.22 8.60 10.32
C GLY A 130 -6.70 9.01 10.25
N LEU A 131 -7.62 8.04 10.13
CA LEU A 131 -9.05 8.27 10.23
C LEU A 131 -9.42 8.90 11.57
N ALA A 132 -8.92 8.38 12.69
CA ALA A 132 -9.18 8.94 14.02
C ALA A 132 -8.63 10.36 14.18
N GLY A 133 -7.47 10.65 13.56
CA GLY A 133 -6.92 12.00 13.49
C GLY A 133 -7.85 12.99 12.77
N TYR A 134 -8.45 12.58 11.63
CA TYR A 134 -9.47 13.39 10.95
C TYR A 134 -10.76 13.55 11.77
N ALA A 135 -11.16 12.52 12.54
CA ALA A 135 -12.32 12.61 13.42
C ALA A 135 -12.15 13.64 14.54
N ALA A 136 -10.91 13.95 14.95
CA ALA A 136 -10.62 14.99 15.94
C ALA A 136 -11.04 16.39 15.47
N TYR A 137 -11.21 16.63 14.17
CA TYR A 137 -11.83 17.84 13.62
C TYR A 137 -13.24 18.07 14.17
N PHE A 138 -14.04 17.01 14.32
CA PHE A 138 -15.41 17.10 14.86
C PHE A 138 -15.44 17.02 16.39
N TRP A 139 -14.56 16.21 16.94
CA TRP A 139 -14.51 15.88 18.38
C TRP A 139 -13.08 16.03 18.92
N PRO A 140 -12.64 17.24 19.27
CA PRO A 140 -11.31 17.48 19.82
C PRO A 140 -11.00 16.62 21.06
N GLY A 141 -12.03 16.20 21.81
CA GLY A 141 -11.92 15.28 22.94
C GLY A 141 -11.41 13.88 22.61
N LEU A 142 -11.28 13.51 21.32
CA LEU A 142 -10.67 12.24 20.90
C LEU A 142 -9.19 12.16 21.28
N GLU A 143 -8.52 13.28 21.48
CA GLU A 143 -7.12 13.36 21.89
C GLU A 143 -6.92 13.17 23.41
N HIS A 144 -8.00 13.11 24.20
CA HIS A 144 -7.90 12.93 25.65
C HIS A 144 -7.21 11.59 25.99
N VAL A 145 -6.07 11.67 26.66
CA VAL A 145 -5.22 10.53 27.00
C VAL A 145 -5.66 9.92 28.33
N TYR A 146 -6.11 8.66 28.31
CA TYR A 146 -6.45 7.90 29.51
C TYR A 146 -5.21 7.22 30.14
N ALA A 147 -4.33 6.69 29.29
CA ALA A 147 -3.10 6.05 29.73
C ALA A 147 -2.00 6.19 28.67
N SER A 148 -0.79 6.44 29.12
CA SER A 148 0.39 6.47 28.27
C SER A 148 1.57 5.85 29.02
N ARG A 149 2.29 4.92 28.38
CA ARG A 149 3.49 4.29 28.92
C ARG A 149 4.54 4.16 27.84
N THR A 150 5.64 4.88 28.03
CA THR A 150 6.80 4.73 27.15
C THR A 150 7.77 3.71 27.76
N SER A 151 8.20 2.78 26.94
CA SER A 151 9.17 1.75 27.28
C SER A 151 10.34 1.80 26.29
N SER A 152 11.53 1.42 26.72
CA SER A 152 12.69 1.35 25.83
C SER A 152 13.58 0.15 26.19
N ILE A 153 14.15 -0.48 25.16
CA ILE A 153 15.13 -1.56 25.29
C ILE A 153 16.41 -1.10 24.58
N PRO A 154 17.58 -1.18 25.22
CA PRO A 154 18.85 -0.98 24.53
C PRO A 154 19.09 -2.12 23.54
N LEU A 155 19.31 -1.79 22.27
CA LEU A 155 19.70 -2.74 21.24
C LEU A 155 21.18 -2.53 20.88
N PRO A 156 22.01 -3.57 20.93
CA PRO A 156 23.39 -3.48 20.45
C PRO A 156 23.42 -2.98 19.00
N LEU A 157 24.38 -2.09 18.66
CA LEU A 157 24.60 -1.51 17.32
C LEU A 157 23.56 -0.50 16.82
N VAL A 158 22.36 -0.44 17.43
CA VAL A 158 21.24 0.35 16.90
C VAL A 158 20.85 1.51 17.84
N GLY A 159 21.19 1.41 19.12
CA GLY A 159 20.77 2.37 20.14
C GLY A 159 19.58 1.87 20.97
N ARG A 160 18.65 2.75 21.29
CA ARG A 160 17.47 2.38 22.10
C ARG A 160 16.24 2.22 21.19
N LEU A 161 15.62 1.04 21.21
CA LEU A 161 14.28 0.85 20.65
C LEU A 161 13.28 1.42 21.65
N GLN A 162 12.54 2.45 21.24
CA GLN A 162 11.49 3.07 22.04
C GLN A 162 10.13 2.76 21.46
N TRP A 163 9.17 2.50 22.34
CA TRP A 163 7.76 2.39 21.96
C TRP A 163 6.88 3.00 23.05
N THR A 164 5.77 3.56 22.62
CA THR A 164 4.80 4.14 23.54
C THR A 164 3.46 3.47 23.35
N TRP A 165 2.93 2.91 24.42
CA TRP A 165 1.54 2.52 24.51
C TRP A 165 0.71 3.75 24.80
N LEU A 166 -0.30 4.00 23.99
CA LEU A 166 -1.20 5.14 24.13
C LEU A 166 -2.64 4.68 24.06
N VAL A 167 -3.41 4.98 25.10
CA VAL A 167 -4.85 4.74 25.15
C VAL A 167 -5.54 6.08 25.24
N ASN A 168 -6.22 6.47 24.18
CA ASN A 168 -7.09 7.63 24.11
C ASN A 168 -8.38 7.28 23.35
N THR A 169 -9.35 8.15 23.31
CA THR A 169 -10.62 7.91 22.59
C THR A 169 -10.38 7.70 21.10
N GLY A 170 -9.39 8.38 20.51
CA GLY A 170 -9.02 8.21 19.10
C GLY A 170 -8.45 6.81 18.80
N THR A 171 -7.63 6.24 19.70
CA THR A 171 -7.13 4.86 19.53
C THR A 171 -8.26 3.83 19.64
N LEU A 172 -9.25 4.07 20.50
CA LEU A 172 -10.45 3.22 20.60
C LEU A 172 -11.29 3.29 19.31
N LEU A 173 -11.46 4.49 18.75
CA LEU A 173 -12.10 4.67 17.45
C LEU A 173 -11.34 3.93 16.34
N ALA A 174 -10.00 4.04 16.31
CA ALA A 174 -9.17 3.34 15.33
C ALA A 174 -9.33 1.81 15.43
N VAL A 175 -9.36 1.25 16.64
CA VAL A 175 -9.65 -0.18 16.87
C VAL A 175 -11.03 -0.56 16.37
N SER A 176 -12.06 0.25 16.66
CA SER A 176 -13.43 0.00 16.19
C SER A 176 -13.51 -0.04 14.67
N MET A 177 -12.82 0.87 13.97
CA MET A 177 -12.77 0.90 12.51
C MET A 177 -12.00 -0.30 11.94
N CYS A 178 -10.92 -0.73 12.59
CA CYS A 178 -10.19 -1.94 12.24
C CYS A 178 -11.09 -3.19 12.34
N LEU A 179 -11.81 -3.34 13.44
CA LEU A 179 -12.74 -4.46 13.64
C LEU A 179 -13.92 -4.43 12.67
N LEU A 180 -14.44 -3.24 12.36
CA LEU A 180 -15.47 -3.06 11.34
C LEU A 180 -14.96 -3.52 9.96
N ALA A 181 -13.73 -3.18 9.59
CA ALA A 181 -13.14 -3.67 8.34
C ALA A 181 -13.03 -5.19 8.29
N VAL A 182 -12.61 -5.85 9.39
CA VAL A 182 -12.60 -7.32 9.49
C VAL A 182 -14.01 -7.88 9.29
N LEU A 183 -15.01 -7.33 9.97
CA LEU A 183 -16.41 -7.76 9.88
C LEU A 183 -16.96 -7.65 8.46
N LEU A 184 -16.67 -6.54 7.78
CA LEU A 184 -17.11 -6.32 6.39
C LEU A 184 -16.39 -7.24 5.41
N LEU A 185 -15.14 -7.61 5.68
CA LEU A 185 -14.34 -8.54 4.86
C LEU A 185 -14.64 -10.01 5.15
N TYR A 186 -15.34 -10.33 6.25
CA TYR A 186 -15.72 -11.70 6.58
C TYR A 186 -16.87 -12.18 5.70
N ARG A 187 -16.67 -12.13 4.37
CA ARG A 187 -17.67 -12.41 3.32
C ARG A 187 -17.03 -13.03 2.08
N ARG A 188 -17.88 -13.54 1.17
CA ARG A 188 -17.44 -14.04 -0.15
C ARG A 188 -16.87 -12.92 -0.99
N ILE A 189 -15.86 -13.24 -1.82
CA ILE A 189 -15.14 -12.26 -2.66
C ILE A 189 -16.09 -11.50 -3.62
N THR A 190 -17.17 -12.12 -4.08
CA THR A 190 -18.17 -11.46 -4.95
C THR A 190 -18.91 -10.33 -4.23
N ALA A 191 -19.25 -10.52 -2.95
CA ALA A 191 -19.86 -9.49 -2.11
C ALA A 191 -18.85 -8.37 -1.80
N ILE A 192 -17.60 -8.74 -1.51
CA ILE A 192 -16.49 -7.81 -1.31
C ILE A 192 -16.27 -6.96 -2.56
N GLY A 193 -16.26 -7.54 -3.76
CA GLY A 193 -16.12 -6.80 -5.01
C GLY A 193 -17.26 -5.81 -5.28
N ARG A 194 -18.49 -6.09 -4.84
CA ARG A 194 -19.61 -5.12 -4.88
C ARG A 194 -19.42 -3.99 -3.88
N LEU A 195 -19.05 -4.33 -2.65
CA LEU A 195 -18.77 -3.34 -1.60
C LEU A 195 -17.61 -2.43 -1.99
N SER A 196 -16.52 -2.98 -2.54
CA SER A 196 -15.40 -2.18 -3.05
C SER A 196 -15.83 -1.14 -4.09
N LYS A 197 -16.77 -1.48 -4.98
CA LYS A 197 -17.31 -0.52 -5.96
C LYS A 197 -18.12 0.60 -5.30
N ILE A 198 -18.92 0.29 -4.28
CA ILE A 198 -19.68 1.29 -3.53
C ILE A 198 -18.73 2.25 -2.81
N LEU A 199 -17.72 1.69 -2.09
CA LEU A 199 -16.69 2.49 -1.44
C LEU A 199 -15.97 3.40 -2.45
N TRP A 200 -15.61 2.83 -3.61
CA TRP A 200 -14.92 3.53 -4.68
C TRP A 200 -15.74 4.68 -5.28
N VAL A 201 -17.03 4.51 -5.50
CA VAL A 201 -17.89 5.58 -6.05
C VAL A 201 -17.89 6.80 -5.12
N VAL A 202 -17.99 6.60 -3.81
CA VAL A 202 -17.96 7.71 -2.84
C VAL A 202 -16.59 8.38 -2.83
N VAL A 203 -15.49 7.61 -2.88
CA VAL A 203 -14.12 8.15 -2.94
C VAL A 203 -13.93 8.98 -4.22
N MET A 204 -14.38 8.48 -5.37
CA MET A 204 -14.31 9.20 -6.64
C MET A 204 -15.18 10.46 -6.64
N GLY A 205 -16.35 10.39 -6.03
CA GLY A 205 -17.22 11.55 -5.83
C GLY A 205 -16.57 12.62 -4.96
N THR A 206 -15.86 12.20 -3.90
CA THR A 206 -15.11 13.12 -3.02
C THR A 206 -14.02 13.86 -3.78
N ILE A 207 -13.16 13.12 -4.49
CA ILE A 207 -12.07 13.74 -5.27
C ILE A 207 -12.64 14.59 -6.40
N GLY A 208 -13.67 14.11 -7.08
CA GLY A 208 -14.35 14.87 -8.13
C GLY A 208 -14.91 16.19 -7.61
N TRP A 209 -15.52 16.20 -6.41
CA TRP A 209 -16.01 17.42 -5.80
C TRP A 209 -14.90 18.40 -5.45
N ILE A 210 -13.79 17.93 -4.86
CA ILE A 210 -12.60 18.75 -4.57
C ILE A 210 -12.03 19.37 -5.87
N ILE A 211 -11.89 18.56 -6.93
CA ILE A 211 -11.38 19.03 -8.22
C ILE A 211 -12.31 20.08 -8.82
N ILE A 212 -13.61 19.81 -8.89
CA ILE A 212 -14.60 20.74 -9.46
C ILE A 212 -14.62 22.05 -8.67
N ALA A 213 -14.62 21.97 -7.33
CA ALA A 213 -14.56 23.14 -6.47
C ALA A 213 -13.33 24.02 -6.75
N GLY A 214 -12.16 23.39 -6.87
CA GLY A 214 -10.92 24.13 -7.15
C GLY A 214 -10.85 24.67 -8.57
N LEU A 215 -11.34 23.95 -9.57
CA LEU A 215 -11.35 24.43 -10.96
C LEU A 215 -12.34 25.58 -11.17
N THR A 216 -13.48 25.57 -10.48
CA THR A 216 -14.47 26.67 -10.56
C THR A 216 -14.02 27.93 -9.82
N HIS A 217 -13.09 27.81 -8.88
CA HIS A 217 -12.51 28.94 -8.12
C HIS A 217 -11.01 29.09 -8.37
N PHE A 218 -10.56 28.70 -9.55
CA PHE A 218 -9.14 28.63 -9.89
C PHE A 218 -8.49 30.00 -9.99
N ASN A 219 -7.52 30.26 -9.11
CA ASN A 219 -6.67 31.44 -9.16
C ASN A 219 -5.27 31.09 -9.66
N ALA A 220 -5.00 31.37 -10.93
CA ALA A 220 -3.71 31.09 -11.55
C ALA A 220 -2.54 31.79 -10.85
N LYS A 221 -2.77 32.99 -10.26
CA LYS A 221 -1.71 33.71 -9.53
C LYS A 221 -1.25 32.97 -8.27
N LEU A 222 -2.19 32.23 -7.60
CA LEU A 222 -1.85 31.41 -6.44
C LEU A 222 -1.23 30.07 -6.86
N ALA A 223 -1.82 29.41 -7.87
CA ALA A 223 -1.34 28.10 -8.35
C ALA A 223 0.09 28.13 -8.88
N PHE A 224 0.50 29.25 -9.48
CA PHE A 224 1.79 29.45 -10.12
C PHE A 224 2.63 30.57 -9.47
N ASP A 225 2.40 30.83 -8.19
CA ASP A 225 3.18 31.77 -7.37
C ASP A 225 4.54 31.16 -7.02
N PHE A 226 5.40 31.06 -8.01
CA PHE A 226 6.74 30.49 -7.84
C PHE A 226 7.67 31.48 -7.14
N PRO A 227 8.29 31.14 -6.01
CA PRO A 227 9.31 31.96 -5.38
C PRO A 227 10.49 32.23 -6.32
N PRO A 228 11.17 33.37 -6.20
CA PRO A 228 12.38 33.67 -6.98
C PRO A 228 13.42 32.54 -6.84
N GLY A 229 13.95 32.05 -7.95
CA GLY A 229 14.93 30.95 -7.95
C GLY A 229 14.36 29.55 -7.75
N SER A 230 13.04 29.32 -7.77
CA SER A 230 12.37 28.03 -7.58
C SER A 230 12.90 26.88 -8.44
N PHE A 231 13.40 27.19 -9.65
CA PHE A 231 13.93 26.23 -10.61
C PHE A 231 15.46 26.31 -10.77
N THR A 232 16.15 27.01 -9.85
CA THR A 232 17.61 27.01 -9.82
C THR A 232 18.11 25.63 -9.41
N LEU A 233 18.83 24.94 -10.30
CA LEU A 233 19.35 23.57 -10.08
C LEU A 233 20.47 23.57 -9.04
N SER A 234 20.13 23.89 -7.82
CA SER A 234 21.02 23.90 -6.65
C SER A 234 20.93 22.57 -5.89
N ARG A 235 21.89 22.33 -5.00
CA ARG A 235 21.83 21.18 -4.08
C ARG A 235 20.55 21.20 -3.24
N GLY A 236 20.08 22.40 -2.85
CA GLY A 236 18.80 22.56 -2.12
C GLY A 236 17.61 22.11 -2.93
N PHE A 237 17.56 22.48 -4.22
CA PHE A 237 16.51 22.04 -5.15
C PHE A 237 16.44 20.51 -5.26
N PHE A 238 17.57 19.84 -5.50
CA PHE A 238 17.60 18.38 -5.62
C PHE A 238 17.27 17.65 -4.32
N ASN A 239 17.69 18.18 -3.16
CA ASN A 239 17.29 17.62 -1.87
C ASN A 239 15.78 17.79 -1.62
N GLY A 240 15.24 18.96 -1.90
CA GLY A 240 13.79 19.22 -1.79
C GLY A 240 12.97 18.34 -2.75
N LEU A 241 13.40 18.21 -4.00
CA LEU A 241 12.78 17.35 -5.00
C LEU A 241 12.84 15.88 -4.58
N GLY A 242 13.95 15.41 -4.04
CA GLY A 242 14.09 14.05 -3.51
C GLY A 242 13.13 13.78 -2.36
N ALA A 243 12.99 14.72 -1.42
CA ALA A 243 12.02 14.62 -0.33
C ALA A 243 10.56 14.64 -0.85
N ALA A 244 10.25 15.52 -1.79
CA ALA A 244 8.93 15.61 -2.43
C ALA A 244 8.59 14.33 -3.20
N MET A 245 9.53 13.78 -3.97
CA MET A 245 9.37 12.50 -4.68
C MET A 245 9.19 11.32 -3.73
N LEU A 246 9.92 11.28 -2.60
CA LEU A 246 9.75 10.23 -1.59
C LEU A 246 8.31 10.18 -1.07
N ILE A 247 7.78 11.33 -0.68
CA ILE A 247 6.42 11.45 -0.14
C ILE A 247 5.41 11.14 -1.26
N GLY A 248 5.55 11.75 -2.43
CA GLY A 248 4.66 11.52 -3.58
C GLY A 248 4.64 10.06 -4.04
N THR A 249 5.80 9.39 -4.09
CA THR A 249 5.87 7.96 -4.43
C THR A 249 5.15 7.10 -3.41
N TYR A 250 5.25 7.43 -2.11
CA TYR A 250 4.53 6.72 -1.05
C TYR A 250 3.02 6.81 -1.23
N ASP A 251 2.50 7.97 -1.65
CA ASP A 251 1.07 8.16 -1.88
C ASP A 251 0.54 7.40 -3.11
N TYR A 252 1.41 7.05 -4.05
CA TYR A 252 1.05 6.17 -5.17
C TYR A 252 1.05 4.68 -4.81
N TRP A 253 1.62 4.26 -3.67
CA TRP A 253 1.62 2.85 -3.32
C TRP A 253 0.21 2.31 -3.12
N GLY A 254 0.02 1.00 -3.44
CA GLY A 254 -1.28 0.33 -3.38
C GLY A 254 -1.71 -0.26 -4.72
N TYR A 255 -1.14 0.21 -5.86
CA TYR A 255 -1.46 -0.30 -7.20
C TYR A 255 -1.22 -1.81 -7.36
N TYR A 256 -0.37 -2.39 -6.56
CA TYR A 256 -0.03 -3.82 -6.59
C TYR A 256 -0.98 -4.71 -5.78
N ASN A 257 -1.98 -4.16 -5.10
CA ASN A 257 -2.86 -4.91 -4.20
C ASN A 257 -3.57 -6.07 -4.91
N VAL A 258 -4.01 -5.87 -6.15
CA VAL A 258 -4.61 -6.92 -6.98
C VAL A 258 -3.70 -8.12 -7.20
N CYS A 259 -2.38 -7.95 -7.16
CA CYS A 259 -1.41 -9.04 -7.31
C CYS A 259 -1.42 -10.00 -6.11
N PHE A 260 -1.86 -9.54 -4.93
CA PHE A 260 -2.04 -10.41 -3.76
C PHE A 260 -3.27 -11.31 -3.88
N LEU A 261 -4.24 -10.94 -4.73
CA LEU A 261 -5.53 -11.57 -4.92
C LEU A 261 -5.62 -12.44 -6.18
N GLY A 262 -4.49 -12.82 -6.78
CA GLY A 262 -4.44 -13.44 -8.11
C GLY A 262 -5.33 -14.67 -8.29
N ASP A 263 -5.58 -15.48 -7.25
CA ASP A 263 -6.48 -16.64 -7.29
C ASP A 263 -7.97 -16.26 -7.26
N GLU A 264 -8.30 -15.03 -6.86
CA GLU A 264 -9.68 -14.53 -6.77
C GLU A 264 -10.06 -13.65 -7.98
N VAL A 265 -9.09 -13.31 -8.85
CA VAL A 265 -9.30 -12.49 -10.06
C VAL A 265 -9.71 -13.38 -11.23
N LYS A 266 -10.75 -12.95 -11.97
CA LYS A 266 -11.16 -13.57 -13.24
C LYS A 266 -10.12 -13.22 -14.31
N ASP A 267 -9.74 -14.18 -15.15
CA ASP A 267 -8.74 -14.02 -16.21
C ASP A 267 -7.50 -13.22 -15.75
N PRO A 268 -6.81 -13.70 -14.68
CA PRO A 268 -5.81 -12.89 -13.98
C PRO A 268 -4.66 -12.45 -14.88
N ALA A 269 -4.25 -13.28 -15.84
CA ALA A 269 -3.20 -12.95 -16.81
C ALA A 269 -3.48 -11.68 -17.64
N ARG A 270 -4.77 -11.35 -17.85
CA ARG A 270 -5.22 -10.16 -18.60
C ARG A 270 -5.67 -9.04 -17.66
N ASN A 271 -6.40 -9.39 -16.61
CA ASN A 271 -7.04 -8.39 -15.74
C ASN A 271 -6.09 -7.78 -14.71
N ILE A 272 -5.08 -8.52 -14.20
CA ILE A 272 -4.10 -7.97 -13.27
C ILE A 272 -3.30 -6.82 -13.92
N PRO A 273 -2.61 -6.99 -15.06
CA PRO A 273 -1.84 -5.91 -15.65
C PRO A 273 -2.72 -4.71 -16.05
N ARG A 274 -3.94 -4.96 -16.56
CA ARG A 274 -4.86 -3.89 -16.93
C ARG A 274 -5.36 -3.10 -15.72
N ALA A 275 -5.78 -3.80 -14.65
CA ALA A 275 -6.25 -3.15 -13.43
C ALA A 275 -5.14 -2.30 -12.80
N LEU A 276 -3.92 -2.81 -12.80
CA LEU A 276 -2.74 -2.16 -12.24
C LEU A 276 -2.41 -0.87 -13.00
N LEU A 277 -2.20 -0.95 -14.31
CA LEU A 277 -1.85 0.22 -15.11
C LEU A 277 -2.98 1.25 -15.14
N LEU A 278 -4.23 0.80 -15.27
CA LEU A 278 -5.39 1.68 -15.27
C LEU A 278 -5.52 2.42 -13.93
N SER A 279 -5.33 1.74 -12.79
CA SER A 279 -5.38 2.38 -11.48
C SER A 279 -4.26 3.42 -11.31
N ILE A 280 -3.03 3.14 -11.72
CA ILE A 280 -1.92 4.10 -11.63
C ILE A 280 -2.21 5.35 -12.48
N LEU A 281 -2.62 5.17 -13.74
CA LEU A 281 -2.86 6.29 -14.65
C LEU A 281 -4.01 7.18 -14.17
N LEU A 282 -5.12 6.56 -13.73
CA LEU A 282 -6.27 7.31 -13.21
C LEU A 282 -5.90 8.08 -11.94
N VAL A 283 -5.23 7.42 -10.98
CA VAL A 283 -4.85 8.06 -9.71
C VAL A 283 -3.80 9.15 -9.94
N ALA A 284 -2.85 8.96 -10.86
CA ALA A 284 -1.86 9.98 -11.20
C ALA A 284 -2.54 11.24 -11.74
N GLY A 285 -3.47 11.09 -12.69
CA GLY A 285 -4.24 12.21 -13.21
C GLY A 285 -5.04 12.92 -12.12
N LEU A 286 -5.76 12.15 -11.28
CA LEU A 286 -6.56 12.70 -10.19
C LEU A 286 -5.70 13.47 -9.17
N TYR A 287 -4.55 12.95 -8.76
CA TYR A 287 -3.69 13.61 -7.78
C TYR A 287 -3.07 14.91 -8.33
N ILE A 288 -2.59 14.90 -9.57
CA ILE A 288 -2.03 16.10 -10.19
C ILE A 288 -3.08 17.19 -10.27
N VAL A 289 -4.29 16.87 -10.78
CA VAL A 289 -5.36 17.86 -10.92
C VAL A 289 -5.88 18.32 -9.55
N MET A 290 -6.08 17.41 -8.60
CA MET A 290 -6.55 17.73 -7.25
C MET A 290 -5.56 18.65 -6.52
N ASN A 291 -4.26 18.32 -6.51
CA ASN A 291 -3.27 19.13 -5.82
C ASN A 291 -3.11 20.52 -6.45
N LEU A 292 -3.14 20.59 -7.79
CA LEU A 292 -3.15 21.88 -8.50
C LEU A 292 -4.40 22.71 -8.18
N SER A 293 -5.56 22.06 -8.08
CA SER A 293 -6.82 22.72 -7.69
C SER A 293 -6.74 23.29 -6.27
N ILE A 294 -6.12 22.57 -5.33
CA ILE A 294 -5.96 23.06 -3.95
C ILE A 294 -4.97 24.22 -3.90
N LEU A 295 -3.83 24.17 -4.64
CA LEU A 295 -2.86 25.27 -4.74
C LEU A 295 -3.47 26.54 -5.34
N ALA A 296 -4.47 26.40 -6.19
CA ALA A 296 -5.16 27.53 -6.79
C ALA A 296 -6.07 28.32 -5.81
N VAL A 297 -6.34 27.77 -4.61
CA VAL A 297 -7.23 28.38 -3.61
C VAL A 297 -6.50 28.64 -2.30
N VAL A 298 -5.63 27.72 -1.87
CA VAL A 298 -4.86 27.84 -0.62
C VAL A 298 -3.44 28.27 -0.95
N PRO A 299 -2.98 29.46 -0.50
CA PRO A 299 -1.62 29.91 -0.74
C PRO A 299 -0.57 28.94 -0.18
N TRP A 300 0.47 28.66 -0.94
CA TRP A 300 1.52 27.73 -0.52
C TRP A 300 2.23 28.12 0.78
N HIS A 301 2.34 29.41 1.09
CA HIS A 301 2.92 29.91 2.34
C HIS A 301 2.17 29.41 3.57
N GLU A 302 0.84 29.35 3.49
CA GLU A 302 0.00 28.82 4.57
C GLU A 302 0.18 27.33 4.74
N MET A 303 0.33 26.58 3.65
CA MET A 303 0.64 25.15 3.72
C MET A 303 1.98 24.88 4.39
N VAL A 304 3.01 25.69 4.08
CA VAL A 304 4.32 25.61 4.72
C VAL A 304 4.23 25.93 6.21
N ALA A 305 3.47 26.97 6.56
CA ALA A 305 3.25 27.33 7.98
C ALA A 305 2.50 26.21 8.73
N ALA A 306 1.45 25.66 8.15
CA ALA A 306 0.69 24.55 8.71
C ALA A 306 1.54 23.28 8.90
N SER A 307 2.41 22.98 7.94
CA SER A 307 3.34 21.87 8.02
C SER A 307 4.32 22.03 9.22
N LYS A 308 4.87 23.23 9.40
CA LYS A 308 5.78 23.53 10.52
C LYS A 308 5.09 23.47 11.89
N ALA A 309 3.82 23.85 11.94
CA ALA A 309 3.03 23.83 13.17
C ALA A 309 2.42 22.44 13.49
N ASN A 310 2.70 21.40 12.69
CA ASN A 310 2.02 20.11 12.75
C ASN A 310 0.47 20.20 12.66
N SER A 311 -0.08 21.30 12.12
CA SER A 311 -1.51 21.55 11.94
C SER A 311 -1.99 21.32 10.51
N GLY A 312 -1.11 20.80 9.63
CA GLY A 312 -1.39 20.62 8.20
C GLY A 312 -2.35 19.47 7.86
N LEU A 313 -2.88 18.77 8.86
CA LEU A 313 -3.78 17.62 8.65
C LEU A 313 -5.06 17.98 7.88
N TYR A 314 -5.59 19.18 8.04
CA TYR A 314 -6.92 19.57 7.54
C TYR A 314 -6.87 20.51 6.33
N VAL A 315 -5.83 20.46 5.50
CA VAL A 315 -5.69 21.40 4.35
C VAL A 315 -6.88 21.34 3.39
N VAL A 316 -7.43 20.14 3.17
CA VAL A 316 -8.61 19.97 2.29
C VAL A 316 -9.88 20.53 2.93
N SER A 317 -10.02 20.41 4.24
CA SER A 317 -11.13 21.04 4.98
C SER A 317 -11.05 22.56 4.90
N LEU A 318 -9.87 23.15 5.11
CA LEU A 318 -9.62 24.58 4.94
C LEU A 318 -9.89 25.05 3.50
N PHE A 319 -9.49 24.27 2.51
CA PHE A 319 -9.77 24.54 1.10
C PHE A 319 -11.27 24.63 0.83
N MET A 320 -12.05 23.66 1.30
CA MET A 320 -13.51 23.64 1.10
C MET A 320 -14.24 24.72 1.92
N GLU A 321 -13.73 25.04 3.11
CA GLU A 321 -14.23 26.12 3.94
C GLU A 321 -14.15 27.49 3.23
N ARG A 322 -13.05 27.75 2.57
CA ARG A 322 -12.85 29.01 1.81
C ARG A 322 -13.79 29.19 0.64
N ILE A 323 -14.16 28.06 -0.01
CA ILE A 323 -15.02 28.11 -1.19
C ILE A 323 -16.51 28.16 -0.81
N TYR A 324 -16.92 27.28 0.12
CA TYR A 324 -18.32 27.01 0.42
C TYR A 324 -18.71 27.21 1.88
N GLY A 325 -17.74 27.53 2.75
CA GLY A 325 -17.97 27.73 4.18
C GLY A 325 -17.91 26.45 5.02
N ASP A 326 -18.19 26.57 6.31
CA ASP A 326 -18.00 25.54 7.35
C ASP A 326 -18.73 24.21 7.07
N TRP A 327 -19.93 24.25 6.49
CA TRP A 327 -20.66 23.03 6.16
C TRP A 327 -19.88 22.11 5.18
N ALA A 328 -19.21 22.72 4.20
CA ALA A 328 -18.44 21.99 3.21
C ALA A 328 -17.14 21.42 3.80
N ALA A 329 -16.50 22.17 4.70
CA ALA A 329 -15.35 21.70 5.47
C ALA A 329 -15.71 20.45 6.30
N LYS A 330 -16.84 20.49 6.99
CA LYS A 330 -17.34 19.35 7.77
C LYS A 330 -17.66 18.16 6.86
N LEU A 331 -18.38 18.36 5.77
CA LEU A 331 -18.74 17.29 4.85
C LEU A 331 -17.50 16.64 4.21
N VAL A 332 -16.54 17.44 3.70
CA VAL A 332 -15.31 16.87 3.10
C VAL A 332 -14.48 16.13 4.14
N THR A 333 -14.41 16.62 5.38
CA THR A 333 -13.71 15.91 6.48
C THR A 333 -14.33 14.54 6.71
N ALA A 334 -15.64 14.41 6.77
CA ALA A 334 -16.32 13.11 6.87
C ALA A 334 -16.06 12.21 5.65
N LEU A 335 -16.01 12.78 4.45
CA LEU A 335 -15.69 12.04 3.22
C LEU A 335 -14.22 11.60 3.16
N VAL A 336 -13.29 12.36 3.71
CA VAL A 336 -11.88 11.94 3.87
C VAL A 336 -11.76 10.80 4.88
N MET A 337 -12.51 10.85 5.99
CA MET A 337 -12.59 9.71 6.91
C MET A 337 -13.14 8.45 6.22
N TRP A 338 -14.15 8.59 5.37
CA TRP A 338 -14.66 7.49 4.54
C TRP A 338 -13.58 6.95 3.62
N THR A 339 -12.81 7.82 2.98
CA THR A 339 -11.70 7.44 2.09
C THR A 339 -10.61 6.68 2.84
N ALA A 340 -10.25 7.13 4.04
CA ALA A 340 -9.32 6.43 4.92
C ALA A 340 -9.80 5.01 5.27
N PHE A 341 -11.09 4.88 5.62
CA PHE A 341 -11.69 3.57 5.89
C PHE A 341 -11.69 2.66 4.67
N ALA A 342 -12.01 3.19 3.49
CA ALA A 342 -12.02 2.44 2.24
C ALA A 342 -10.62 1.90 1.87
N SER A 343 -9.58 2.69 2.14
CA SER A 343 -8.18 2.26 1.98
C SER A 343 -7.80 1.15 2.96
N VAL A 344 -8.14 1.29 4.25
CA VAL A 344 -7.93 0.24 5.27
C VAL A 344 -8.62 -1.08 4.86
N PHE A 345 -9.85 -1.00 4.36
CA PHE A 345 -10.59 -2.15 3.84
C PHE A 345 -9.84 -2.84 2.70
N SER A 346 -9.32 -2.08 1.73
CA SER A 346 -8.56 -2.60 0.60
C SER A 346 -7.24 -3.23 1.01
N LEU A 347 -6.45 -2.53 1.85
CA LEU A 347 -5.18 -3.02 2.42
C LEU A 347 -5.36 -4.35 3.15
N MET A 348 -6.34 -4.42 4.04
CA MET A 348 -6.62 -5.62 4.84
C MET A 348 -7.03 -6.79 3.95
N LEU A 349 -7.82 -6.55 2.91
CA LEU A 349 -8.19 -7.58 1.94
C LEU A 349 -6.94 -8.19 1.27
N GLY A 350 -6.10 -7.37 0.65
CA GLY A 350 -4.91 -7.84 -0.06
C GLY A 350 -3.90 -8.52 0.87
N TYR A 351 -3.54 -7.87 1.95
CA TYR A 351 -2.53 -8.40 2.87
C TYR A 351 -2.93 -9.70 3.55
N SER A 352 -4.22 -9.95 3.77
CA SER A 352 -4.69 -11.23 4.35
C SER A 352 -4.43 -12.45 3.45
N ARG A 353 -4.19 -12.27 2.14
CA ARG A 353 -3.90 -13.36 1.21
C ARG A 353 -2.44 -13.80 1.19
N VAL A 354 -1.54 -12.94 1.66
CA VAL A 354 -0.10 -13.26 1.63
C VAL A 354 0.30 -14.32 2.66
N PRO A 355 -0.10 -14.23 3.95
CA PRO A 355 0.14 -15.31 4.91
C PRO A 355 -0.53 -16.64 4.50
N TYR A 356 -1.69 -16.58 3.85
CA TYR A 356 -2.37 -17.76 3.30
C TYR A 356 -1.50 -18.43 2.23
N ALA A 357 -1.02 -17.67 1.23
CA ALA A 357 -0.16 -18.21 0.19
C ALA A 357 1.16 -18.79 0.76
N ALA A 358 1.75 -18.11 1.72
CA ALA A 358 2.98 -18.59 2.38
C ALA A 358 2.73 -19.85 3.22
N ALA A 359 1.54 -20.00 3.82
CA ALA A 359 1.16 -21.19 4.58
C ALA A 359 0.92 -22.40 3.69
N LEU A 360 0.34 -22.23 2.50
CA LEU A 360 0.19 -23.30 1.51
C LEU A 360 1.54 -23.85 1.07
N ASP A 361 2.56 -23.01 0.95
CA ASP A 361 3.92 -23.40 0.62
C ASP A 361 4.73 -23.98 1.80
N GLY A 362 4.14 -24.05 3.00
CA GLY A 362 4.84 -24.45 4.22
C GLY A 362 5.86 -23.41 4.72
N ASN A 363 5.88 -22.20 4.19
CA ASN A 363 6.75 -21.10 4.62
C ASN A 363 6.17 -20.25 5.76
N TYR A 364 4.96 -20.57 6.20
CA TYR A 364 4.29 -19.90 7.31
C TYR A 364 3.49 -20.91 8.16
N PHE A 365 2.82 -20.46 9.20
CA PHE A 365 2.05 -21.34 10.09
C PHE A 365 0.89 -22.00 9.33
N ARG A 366 0.74 -23.32 9.44
CA ARG A 366 -0.28 -24.13 8.73
C ARG A 366 -1.73 -23.66 8.98
N ALA A 367 -2.01 -23.07 10.15
CA ALA A 367 -3.33 -22.53 10.47
C ALA A 367 -3.81 -21.47 9.46
N PHE A 368 -2.90 -20.70 8.88
CA PHE A 368 -3.22 -19.64 7.91
C PHE A 368 -3.63 -20.18 6.53
N ALA A 369 -3.38 -21.46 6.25
CA ALA A 369 -3.86 -22.10 5.02
C ALA A 369 -5.37 -22.44 5.06
N LYS A 370 -6.05 -22.27 6.22
CA LYS A 370 -7.46 -22.57 6.35
C LYS A 370 -8.34 -21.58 5.60
N VAL A 371 -9.27 -22.12 4.81
CA VAL A 371 -10.28 -21.39 4.05
C VAL A 371 -11.65 -21.62 4.65
N HIS A 372 -12.46 -20.58 4.72
CA HIS A 372 -13.85 -20.67 5.24
C HIS A 372 -14.67 -21.61 4.35
N PRO A 373 -15.38 -22.61 4.93
CA PRO A 373 -16.08 -23.65 4.17
C PRO A 373 -17.05 -23.12 3.12
N GLU A 374 -17.89 -22.17 3.52
CA GLU A 374 -18.93 -21.58 2.67
C GLU A 374 -18.46 -20.31 1.96
N GLY A 375 -17.71 -19.45 2.68
CA GLY A 375 -17.28 -18.13 2.20
C GLY A 375 -16.13 -18.19 1.19
N ARG A 376 -15.34 -19.29 1.21
CA ARG A 376 -14.18 -19.51 0.33
C ARG A 376 -13.15 -18.38 0.37
N PHE A 377 -12.81 -17.92 1.59
CA PHE A 377 -11.77 -16.90 1.85
C PHE A 377 -10.88 -17.32 3.03
N PRO A 378 -9.62 -16.83 3.16
CA PRO A 378 -8.69 -17.23 4.20
C PRO A 378 -9.02 -16.54 5.54
N TYR A 379 -10.00 -17.06 6.28
CA TYR A 379 -10.56 -16.42 7.47
C TYR A 379 -9.55 -16.30 8.62
N VAL A 380 -8.70 -17.31 8.84
CA VAL A 380 -7.68 -17.27 9.91
C VAL A 380 -6.68 -16.14 9.63
N SER A 381 -6.23 -16.02 8.39
CA SER A 381 -5.31 -14.96 7.97
C SER A 381 -5.93 -13.58 8.15
N LEU A 382 -7.19 -13.40 7.77
CA LEU A 382 -7.92 -12.14 7.92
C LEU A 382 -8.10 -11.74 9.39
N VAL A 383 -8.60 -12.66 10.22
CA VAL A 383 -8.87 -12.38 11.64
C VAL A 383 -7.56 -12.12 12.40
N ALA A 384 -6.53 -12.94 12.17
CA ALA A 384 -5.23 -12.73 12.80
C ALA A 384 -4.61 -11.38 12.42
N LEU A 385 -4.65 -11.01 11.13
CA LEU A 385 -4.17 -9.71 10.65
C LEU A 385 -4.91 -8.56 11.32
N GLY A 386 -6.24 -8.64 11.41
CA GLY A 386 -7.07 -7.64 12.07
C GLY A 386 -6.81 -7.53 13.58
N ALA A 387 -6.64 -8.65 14.28
CA ALA A 387 -6.33 -8.67 15.72
C ALA A 387 -4.99 -8.00 16.02
N VAL A 388 -3.94 -8.32 15.23
CA VAL A 388 -2.62 -7.70 15.39
C VAL A 388 -2.68 -6.20 15.01
N ALA A 389 -3.40 -5.82 13.96
CA ALA A 389 -3.57 -4.43 13.58
C ALA A 389 -4.32 -3.62 14.66
N ALA A 390 -5.38 -4.20 15.26
CA ALA A 390 -6.09 -3.57 16.37
C ALA A 390 -5.18 -3.33 17.59
N THR A 391 -4.30 -4.30 17.90
CA THR A 391 -3.29 -4.14 18.96
C THR A 391 -2.32 -3.01 18.62
N PHE A 392 -1.89 -2.90 17.36
CA PHE A 392 -0.97 -1.86 16.91
C PHE A 392 -1.59 -0.46 16.86
N CYS A 393 -2.91 -0.31 16.89
CA CYS A 393 -3.56 0.99 17.07
C CYS A 393 -3.17 1.67 18.40
N PHE A 394 -2.83 0.90 19.43
CA PHE A 394 -2.37 1.43 20.73
C PHE A 394 -0.86 1.71 20.76
N LEU A 395 -0.11 1.29 19.74
CA LEU A 395 1.35 1.25 19.80
C LEU A 395 1.98 2.26 18.84
N ARG A 396 2.80 3.15 19.38
CA ARG A 396 3.60 4.09 18.59
C ARG A 396 5.03 3.60 18.50
N LEU A 397 5.42 3.22 17.26
CA LEU A 397 6.70 2.59 16.92
C LEU A 397 7.34 3.27 15.70
N ALA A 398 7.58 4.58 15.78
CA ALA A 398 8.03 5.36 14.61
C ALA A 398 9.31 4.79 13.96
N ASP A 399 10.32 4.43 14.74
CA ASP A 399 11.57 3.87 14.22
C ASP A 399 11.39 2.49 13.58
N VAL A 400 10.50 1.65 14.12
CA VAL A 400 10.21 0.32 13.56
C VAL A 400 9.42 0.46 12.26
N ILE A 401 8.44 1.37 12.21
CA ILE A 401 7.68 1.65 10.98
C ILE A 401 8.63 2.12 9.88
N ALA A 402 9.53 3.05 10.19
CA ALA A 402 10.51 3.56 9.23
C ALA A 402 11.43 2.44 8.72
N ALA A 403 11.93 1.56 9.62
CA ALA A 403 12.75 0.41 9.23
C ALA A 403 11.98 -0.60 8.37
N LEU A 404 10.71 -0.88 8.69
CA LEU A 404 9.89 -1.79 7.88
C LEU A 404 9.61 -1.25 6.50
N VAL A 405 9.48 0.08 6.34
CA VAL A 405 9.39 0.73 5.02
C VAL A 405 10.69 0.50 4.24
N VAL A 406 11.86 0.64 4.87
CA VAL A 406 13.16 0.34 4.22
C VAL A 406 13.22 -1.11 3.76
N ILE A 407 12.83 -2.07 4.61
CA ILE A 407 12.85 -3.50 4.24
C ILE A 407 11.86 -3.77 3.10
N ARG A 408 10.70 -3.12 3.11
CA ARG A 408 9.72 -3.23 2.03
C ARG A 408 10.30 -2.71 0.72
N ILE A 409 10.95 -1.54 0.72
CA ILE A 409 11.59 -0.99 -0.48
C ILE A 409 12.65 -1.97 -1.00
N LEU A 410 13.48 -2.52 -0.12
CA LEU A 410 14.49 -3.48 -0.53
C LEU A 410 13.91 -4.76 -1.13
N LEU A 411 13.04 -5.45 -0.39
CA LEU A 411 12.57 -6.79 -0.78
C LEU A 411 11.45 -6.75 -1.82
N GLN A 412 10.46 -5.88 -1.62
CA GLN A 412 9.26 -5.88 -2.46
C GLN A 412 9.46 -5.13 -3.77
N PHE A 413 10.27 -4.08 -3.77
CA PHE A 413 10.43 -3.22 -4.93
C PHE A 413 11.80 -3.41 -5.58
N LEU A 414 12.89 -3.10 -4.91
CA LEU A 414 14.22 -3.12 -5.51
C LEU A 414 14.62 -4.53 -5.98
N VAL A 415 14.54 -5.53 -5.08
CA VAL A 415 14.90 -6.92 -5.42
C VAL A 415 13.96 -7.49 -6.48
N GLN A 416 12.69 -7.07 -6.50
CA GLN A 416 11.72 -7.48 -7.52
C GLN A 416 11.96 -6.79 -8.88
N ALA A 417 12.31 -5.50 -8.90
CA ALA A 417 12.66 -4.78 -10.13
C ALA A 417 13.92 -5.37 -10.81
N ILE A 418 14.95 -5.69 -10.01
CA ILE A 418 16.13 -6.44 -10.51
C ILE A 418 15.70 -7.86 -10.92
N GLY A 419 14.80 -8.45 -10.15
CA GLY A 419 14.33 -9.82 -10.35
C GLY A 419 13.65 -10.05 -11.69
N VAL A 420 12.89 -9.10 -12.23
CA VAL A 420 12.26 -9.27 -13.55
C VAL A 420 13.31 -9.38 -14.66
N ILE A 421 14.43 -8.67 -14.53
CA ILE A 421 15.57 -8.78 -15.46
C ILE A 421 16.21 -10.18 -15.33
N VAL A 422 16.48 -10.60 -14.10
CA VAL A 422 17.03 -11.94 -13.81
C VAL A 422 16.10 -13.05 -14.34
N LEU A 423 14.79 -12.91 -14.17
CA LEU A 423 13.79 -13.87 -14.64
C LEU A 423 13.78 -13.99 -16.16
N ARG A 424 13.91 -12.87 -16.89
CA ARG A 424 13.97 -12.90 -18.36
C ARG A 424 15.23 -13.59 -18.87
N ILE A 425 16.35 -13.45 -18.18
CA ILE A 425 17.63 -14.10 -18.54
C ILE A 425 17.56 -15.61 -18.19
N ARG A 426 17.05 -15.96 -17.01
CA ARG A 426 17.08 -17.36 -16.52
C ARG A 426 15.97 -18.24 -17.12
N ARG A 427 14.83 -17.66 -17.43
CA ARG A 427 13.66 -18.36 -17.98
C ARG A 427 13.11 -17.63 -19.21
N PRO A 428 13.84 -17.58 -20.34
CA PRO A 428 13.41 -16.88 -21.55
C PRO A 428 12.09 -17.44 -22.09
N ASP A 429 11.88 -18.76 -21.98
CA ASP A 429 10.71 -19.49 -22.52
C ASP A 429 9.46 -19.37 -21.64
N MET A 430 9.56 -18.72 -20.47
CA MET A 430 8.41 -18.55 -19.58
C MET A 430 7.30 -17.74 -20.26
N PRO A 431 6.04 -18.24 -20.31
CA PRO A 431 4.94 -17.48 -20.89
C PRO A 431 4.73 -16.14 -20.19
N ARG A 432 4.71 -15.06 -20.95
CA ARG A 432 4.45 -13.69 -20.48
C ARG A 432 3.31 -13.08 -21.26
N PRO A 433 2.04 -13.25 -20.82
CA PRO A 433 0.88 -12.70 -21.49
C PRO A 433 0.90 -11.17 -21.60
N PHE A 434 1.55 -10.51 -20.64
CA PHE A 434 1.90 -9.11 -20.70
C PHE A 434 3.42 -8.96 -20.60
N ARG A 435 4.03 -8.17 -21.49
CA ARG A 435 5.44 -7.82 -21.49
C ARG A 435 5.57 -6.33 -21.26
N MET A 436 6.42 -5.91 -20.28
CA MET A 436 6.64 -4.48 -20.04
C MET A 436 7.19 -3.79 -21.30
N TRP A 437 6.66 -2.61 -21.54
CA TRP A 437 7.11 -1.75 -22.65
C TRP A 437 8.50 -1.21 -22.34
N PHE A 438 9.27 -0.96 -23.39
CA PHE A 438 10.63 -0.37 -23.30
C PHE A 438 11.60 -1.13 -22.38
N TYR A 439 11.42 -2.45 -22.25
CA TYR A 439 12.36 -3.25 -21.46
C TYR A 439 13.82 -3.06 -21.91
N PRO A 440 14.83 -2.94 -20.99
CA PRO A 440 14.73 -3.06 -19.53
C PRO A 440 14.55 -1.70 -18.81
N LEU A 441 14.33 -0.60 -19.54
CA LEU A 441 14.36 0.76 -19.02
C LEU A 441 13.43 1.00 -17.81
N PRO A 442 12.15 0.58 -17.80
CA PRO A 442 11.29 0.79 -16.63
C PRO A 442 11.80 0.09 -15.37
N ALA A 443 12.32 -1.14 -15.50
CA ALA A 443 12.90 -1.86 -14.37
C ALA A 443 14.16 -1.18 -13.82
N LEU A 444 14.99 -0.62 -14.69
CA LEU A 444 16.19 0.13 -14.29
C LEU A 444 15.82 1.45 -13.62
N ILE A 445 14.85 2.19 -14.15
CA ILE A 445 14.32 3.42 -13.53
C ILE A 445 13.74 3.10 -12.14
N ALA A 446 12.95 2.05 -12.03
CA ALA A 446 12.40 1.61 -10.75
C ALA A 446 13.51 1.27 -9.75
N ALA A 447 14.50 0.47 -10.14
CA ALA A 447 15.63 0.12 -9.29
C ALA A 447 16.44 1.35 -8.87
N ALA A 448 16.76 2.25 -9.81
CA ALA A 448 17.49 3.49 -9.53
C ALA A 448 16.70 4.41 -8.60
N GLY A 449 15.40 4.59 -8.84
CA GLY A 449 14.52 5.42 -8.02
C GLY A 449 14.38 4.91 -6.59
N PHE A 450 14.19 3.62 -6.39
CA PHE A 450 14.15 3.03 -5.03
C PHE A 450 15.51 3.13 -4.33
N SER A 451 16.62 2.98 -5.05
CA SER A 451 17.95 3.19 -4.48
C SER A 451 18.16 4.65 -4.09
N TYR A 452 17.69 5.59 -4.91
CA TYR A 452 17.71 7.02 -4.62
C TYR A 452 16.91 7.35 -3.36
N ILE A 453 15.66 6.85 -3.27
CA ILE A 453 14.80 7.03 -2.10
C ILE A 453 15.48 6.51 -0.82
N LEU A 454 16.12 5.35 -0.88
CA LEU A 454 16.84 4.79 0.28
C LEU A 454 18.04 5.65 0.70
N TRP A 455 18.76 6.22 -0.27
CA TRP A 455 19.96 7.02 -0.02
C TRP A 455 19.66 8.41 0.55
N PHE A 456 18.67 9.09 0.00
CA PHE A 456 18.31 10.47 0.37
C PHE A 456 17.27 10.57 1.49
N ARG A 457 16.87 9.44 2.07
CA ARG A 457 15.91 9.40 3.17
C ARG A 457 16.47 10.06 4.43
N PRO A 458 15.69 10.94 5.10
CA PRO A 458 16.07 11.45 6.44
C PRO A 458 16.35 10.28 7.40
N ASN A 459 17.42 10.34 8.18
CA ASN A 459 17.84 9.29 9.11
C ASN A 459 18.15 7.91 8.46
N ALA A 460 18.47 7.86 7.18
CA ALA A 460 18.75 6.62 6.45
C ALA A 460 19.68 5.66 7.20
N GLY A 461 20.78 6.17 7.79
CA GLY A 461 21.73 5.34 8.54
C GLY A 461 21.15 4.68 9.79
N LYS A 462 20.23 5.35 10.50
CA LYS A 462 19.52 4.77 11.65
C LYS A 462 18.51 3.71 11.19
N GLU A 463 17.69 4.06 10.22
CA GLU A 463 16.62 3.19 9.70
C GLU A 463 17.16 1.92 9.03
N VAL A 464 18.26 2.05 8.27
CA VAL A 464 18.93 0.89 7.66
C VAL A 464 19.51 -0.05 8.72
N ARG A 465 20.09 0.48 9.80
CA ARG A 465 20.57 -0.38 10.91
C ARG A 465 19.45 -1.17 11.56
N TYR A 466 18.30 -0.54 11.83
CA TYR A 466 17.12 -1.24 12.36
C TYR A 466 16.60 -2.29 11.34
N ALA A 467 16.56 -1.94 10.06
CA ALA A 467 16.17 -2.85 9.00
C ALA A 467 17.09 -4.08 8.94
N LEU A 468 18.40 -3.88 9.04
CA LEU A 468 19.38 -4.98 9.07
C LEU A 468 19.18 -5.89 10.28
N VAL A 469 18.93 -5.35 11.48
CA VAL A 469 18.65 -6.17 12.67
C VAL A 469 17.39 -7.03 12.44
N ILE A 470 16.31 -6.45 11.93
CA ILE A 470 15.07 -7.20 11.64
C ILE A 470 15.32 -8.29 10.60
N LEU A 471 16.11 -8.00 9.55
CA LEU A 471 16.48 -8.98 8.53
C LEU A 471 17.37 -10.09 9.08
N VAL A 472 18.38 -9.76 9.91
CA VAL A 472 19.27 -10.76 10.54
C VAL A 472 18.48 -11.69 11.45
N VAL A 473 17.57 -11.15 12.26
CA VAL A 473 16.66 -11.97 13.07
C VAL A 473 15.78 -12.86 12.18
N GLY A 474 15.24 -12.33 11.08
CA GLY A 474 14.48 -13.11 10.11
C GLY A 474 15.30 -14.24 9.48
N VAL A 475 16.55 -13.97 9.10
CA VAL A 475 17.48 -15.01 8.60
C VAL A 475 17.74 -16.07 9.67
N ALA A 476 18.01 -15.67 10.91
CA ALA A 476 18.24 -16.62 12.02
C ALA A 476 17.02 -17.53 12.25
N VAL A 477 15.80 -16.95 12.27
CA VAL A 477 14.56 -17.71 12.39
C VAL A 477 14.39 -18.69 11.21
N TYR A 478 14.67 -18.22 9.99
CA TYR A 478 14.65 -19.08 8.81
C TYR A 478 15.65 -20.23 8.92
N MET A 479 16.89 -19.96 9.33
CA MET A 479 17.94 -20.99 9.46
C MET A 479 17.57 -22.07 10.48
N VAL A 480 17.05 -21.67 11.66
CA VAL A 480 16.55 -22.62 12.66
C VAL A 480 15.42 -23.50 12.11
N ARG A 481 14.48 -22.90 11.37
CA ARG A 481 13.39 -23.62 10.75
C ARG A 481 13.90 -24.56 9.66
N ALA A 482 14.77 -24.09 8.78
CA ALA A 482 15.34 -24.84 7.66
C ALA A 482 16.16 -26.04 8.16
N TRP A 483 16.90 -25.86 9.25
CA TRP A 483 17.64 -26.94 9.91
C TRP A 483 16.70 -28.03 10.43
N ARG A 484 15.64 -27.65 11.14
CA ARG A 484 14.63 -28.61 11.65
C ARG A 484 13.84 -29.30 10.53
N GLY A 485 13.55 -28.59 9.45
CA GLY A 485 12.79 -29.09 8.30
C GLY A 485 13.64 -29.79 7.24
N ARG A 486 14.96 -29.84 7.41
CA ARG A 486 15.92 -30.34 6.39
C ARG A 486 15.71 -29.66 5.03
N GLU A 487 15.43 -28.36 5.07
CA GLU A 487 15.25 -27.52 3.89
C GLU A 487 16.56 -26.82 3.51
N TRP A 488 16.60 -26.17 2.33
CA TRP A 488 17.78 -25.40 1.93
C TRP A 488 18.14 -24.33 3.00
N PRO A 489 19.42 -24.17 3.40
CA PRO A 489 20.64 -24.79 2.86
C PRO A 489 20.99 -26.18 3.45
N PHE A 490 20.21 -26.72 4.37
CA PHE A 490 20.48 -27.97 5.10
C PHE A 490 19.82 -29.19 4.45
N ALA A 491 19.25 -29.05 3.24
CA ALA A 491 18.73 -30.17 2.49
C ALA A 491 19.93 -31.09 2.09
N THR A 492 19.92 -32.31 2.54
CA THR A 492 20.85 -33.35 2.00
C THR A 492 20.53 -33.50 0.52
N SER A 493 21.55 -33.34 -0.33
CA SER A 493 21.46 -33.65 -1.76
C SER A 493 21.02 -35.09 -1.92
N ALA A 494 19.76 -35.30 -2.35
CA ALA A 494 19.32 -36.59 -2.88
C ALA A 494 19.65 -36.64 -4.35
#